data_f84887a1c0342a9dd1087b0f8a7decb6
#
_entry.id   f84887a1c0342a9dd1087b0f8a7decb6
#
_cell.length_a   1.000
_cell.length_b   1.000
_cell.length_c   1.000
_cell.angle_alpha   90.00
_cell.angle_beta   90.00
_cell.angle_gamma   90.00
#
_symmetry.space_group_name_H-M   'P 1'
#
loop_
_entity.id
_entity.type
_entity.pdbx_description
1 polymer ?
#
loop_
_entity_poly.entity_id
_entity_poly.type
_entity_poly.pdbx_seq_one_letter_code
_entity_poly.pdbx_strand_id
1 'polypeptide(L)'
;MMSPRTKVLAVVGLTAVLVAPTAAVAGSKWSDFPPRGGETISVLPAGQDNPSIANGVAIGPEAAIYKTSGLGPSRLNTGASGEAAYIDTAGFPGGELPPGVTITEAQGINVLRRIGENLEAAGLSYDDVITMRVFLQNPAGEAKMDFAGWNRAYRQFFANTSVSTGEAIPVPLGTAAPAAPMVVNPARPSRFALEIENLPVDGWLVEVEVDAAYPVKRR
;
A
#
# COMPACT_ATOMS: atom_id res chain seq x y z
N MET A 1 -38.88 -0.04 -27.20
CA MET A 1 -37.92 -1.08 -26.80
C MET A 1 -36.86 -0.43 -25.94
N MET A 2 -37.01 -0.52 -24.63
CA MET A 2 -36.08 0.06 -23.68
C MET A 2 -34.97 -0.94 -23.36
N SER A 3 -33.76 -0.47 -23.51
CA SER A 3 -32.51 -1.23 -23.28
C SER A 3 -32.37 -1.63 -21.82
N PRO A 4 -31.90 -2.82 -21.50
CA PRO A 4 -31.84 -3.36 -20.16
C PRO A 4 -30.59 -2.93 -19.37
N ARG A 5 -30.15 -1.70 -19.53
CA ARG A 5 -28.89 -1.25 -18.95
C ARG A 5 -28.96 -0.65 -17.53
N THR A 6 -30.13 -0.59 -16.95
CA THR A 6 -30.32 0.13 -15.70
C THR A 6 -30.30 -0.74 -14.44
N LYS A 7 -30.05 -2.02 -14.58
CA LYS A 7 -30.17 -2.94 -13.44
C LYS A 7 -28.86 -3.33 -12.77
N VAL A 8 -27.77 -2.86 -13.25
CA VAL A 8 -26.48 -3.33 -12.72
C VAL A 8 -25.94 -2.44 -11.62
N LEU A 9 -26.43 -1.24 -11.55
CA LEU A 9 -25.88 -0.26 -10.58
C LEU A 9 -26.32 -0.43 -9.13
N ALA A 10 -27.35 -1.16 -8.91
CA ALA A 10 -27.86 -1.31 -7.54
C ALA A 10 -27.15 -2.36 -6.72
N VAL A 11 -26.38 -3.15 -7.35
CA VAL A 11 -25.78 -4.26 -6.65
C VAL A 11 -24.42 -3.97 -6.12
N VAL A 12 -23.78 -3.05 -6.74
CA VAL A 12 -22.41 -2.73 -6.37
C VAL A 12 -22.32 -1.97 -5.06
N GLY A 13 -23.35 -1.26 -4.74
CA GLY A 13 -23.35 -0.50 -3.49
C GLY A 13 -23.48 -1.31 -2.22
N LEU A 14 -23.84 -2.58 -2.38
CA LEU A 14 -24.07 -3.31 -1.20
C LEU A 14 -22.94 -4.09 -0.72
N THR A 15 -22.13 -4.35 -1.54
CA THR A 15 -21.10 -5.22 -1.15
C THR A 15 -19.93 -4.61 -0.52
N ALA A 16 -19.87 -3.46 -0.70
CA ALA A 16 -18.86 -2.78 0.02
C ALA A 16 -18.99 -2.81 1.48
N VAL A 17 -20.00 -3.31 1.88
CA VAL A 17 -20.17 -3.50 3.20
C VAL A 17 -19.39 -4.32 3.85
N LEU A 18 -18.94 -4.84 3.26
CA LEU A 18 -18.32 -5.56 3.82
C LEU A 18 -17.18 -5.54 4.14
N VAL A 19 -17.29 -5.16 4.95
CA VAL A 19 -16.52 -5.90 5.76
C VAL A 19 -15.17 -6.09 5.24
N ALA A 20 -14.57 -5.11 5.33
CA ALA A 20 -13.28 -5.24 5.81
C ALA A 20 -13.36 -5.68 7.23
N PRO A 21 -13.24 -6.88 7.46
CA PRO A 21 -13.11 -7.34 8.79
C PRO A 21 -11.77 -7.23 9.35
N THR A 22 -11.00 -6.57 8.70
CA THR A 22 -9.87 -6.03 9.35
C THR A 22 -10.29 -4.88 10.18
N ALA A 23 -11.36 -5.08 10.82
CA ALA A 23 -11.71 -4.22 11.87
C ALA A 23 -10.49 -4.02 12.70
N ALA A 24 -10.04 -2.84 12.64
CA ALA A 24 -9.13 -2.32 13.57
C ALA A 24 -9.59 -2.74 14.93
N VAL A 25 -8.89 -3.61 15.49
CA VAL A 25 -9.16 -4.03 16.81
C VAL A 25 -8.58 -3.05 17.77
N ALA A 26 -9.02 -1.84 17.67
CA ALA A 26 -8.96 -0.96 18.80
C ALA A 26 -10.00 -1.50 19.80
N GLY A 27 -9.60 -2.50 20.57
CA GLY A 27 -10.48 -3.13 21.53
C GLY A 27 -10.88 -4.57 21.25
N SER A 28 -10.11 -5.32 20.45
CA SER A 28 -10.33 -6.76 20.37
C SER A 28 -10.24 -7.38 21.74
N LYS A 29 -11.30 -8.04 22.13
CA LYS A 29 -11.29 -8.86 23.33
C LYS A 29 -10.35 -10.03 23.07
N TRP A 30 -9.71 -10.54 24.10
CA TRP A 30 -8.91 -11.76 24.05
C TRP A 30 -9.65 -12.94 23.39
N SER A 31 -11.00 -12.87 23.31
CA SER A 31 -11.85 -13.84 22.65
C SER A 31 -11.70 -13.90 21.12
N ASP A 32 -11.08 -12.90 20.51
CA ASP A 32 -10.90 -12.84 19.05
C ASP A 32 -9.60 -13.52 18.61
N PHE A 33 -8.76 -13.94 19.57
CA PHE A 33 -7.49 -14.61 19.29
C PHE A 33 -7.48 -16.06 19.81
N PRO A 34 -6.82 -16.98 19.05
CA PRO A 34 -6.26 -16.77 17.69
C PRO A 34 -7.36 -16.64 16.64
N PRO A 35 -7.07 -16.00 15.48
CA PRO A 35 -8.01 -15.93 14.37
C PRO A 35 -8.35 -17.35 13.87
N ARG A 36 -9.55 -17.53 13.37
CA ARG A 36 -10.08 -18.83 12.98
C ARG A 36 -9.97 -19.06 11.47
N GLY A 37 -9.79 -20.30 11.06
CA GLY A 37 -9.79 -20.68 9.65
C GLY A 37 -8.85 -19.80 8.82
N GLY A 38 -9.37 -19.19 7.79
CA GLY A 38 -8.63 -18.30 6.87
C GLY A 38 -8.62 -16.82 7.28
N GLU A 39 -9.02 -16.46 8.49
CA GLU A 39 -9.09 -15.07 8.94
C GLU A 39 -7.70 -14.47 9.19
N THR A 40 -7.60 -13.15 8.98
CA THR A 40 -6.45 -12.35 9.43
C THR A 40 -6.95 -11.20 10.30
N ILE A 41 -6.21 -10.88 11.36
CA ILE A 41 -6.56 -9.81 12.31
C ILE A 41 -5.37 -8.86 12.46
N SER A 42 -5.53 -7.61 12.01
CA SER A 42 -4.54 -6.57 12.24
C SER A 42 -4.68 -6.00 13.64
N VAL A 43 -3.59 -6.01 14.41
CA VAL A 43 -3.51 -5.40 15.73
C VAL A 43 -3.01 -3.98 15.57
N LEU A 44 -3.88 -3.00 15.74
CA LEU A 44 -3.53 -1.59 15.57
C LEU A 44 -3.02 -0.96 16.88
N PRO A 45 -2.19 0.11 16.78
CA PRO A 45 -1.84 0.92 17.93
C PRO A 45 -3.08 1.50 18.62
N ALA A 46 -3.19 1.29 19.93
CA ALA A 46 -4.33 1.75 20.70
C ALA A 46 -4.45 3.29 20.70
N GLY A 47 -5.69 3.79 20.62
CA GLY A 47 -5.99 5.22 20.71
C GLY A 47 -5.60 6.04 19.47
N GLN A 48 -5.13 5.43 18.40
CA GLN A 48 -4.81 6.11 17.15
C GLN A 48 -5.92 5.88 16.12
N ASP A 49 -6.45 6.96 15.57
CA ASP A 49 -7.45 6.89 14.50
C ASP A 49 -6.82 6.76 13.09
N ASN A 50 -5.57 7.13 12.96
CA ASN A 50 -4.84 7.09 11.70
C ASN A 50 -3.43 6.50 11.82
N PRO A 51 -3.27 5.29 12.38
CA PRO A 51 -1.96 4.66 12.43
C PRO A 51 -1.49 4.30 11.03
N SER A 52 -0.20 4.45 10.77
CA SER A 52 0.38 4.12 9.45
C SER A 52 0.55 2.62 9.23
N ILE A 53 0.72 1.85 10.30
CA ILE A 53 0.98 0.40 10.26
C ILE A 53 0.27 -0.29 11.42
N ALA A 54 0.08 -1.60 11.30
CA ALA A 54 -0.28 -2.43 12.44
C ALA A 54 0.93 -2.73 13.32
N ASN A 55 0.71 -2.98 14.60
CA ASN A 55 1.72 -3.56 15.51
C ASN A 55 2.06 -5.00 15.13
N GLY A 56 1.13 -5.69 14.51
CA GLY A 56 1.26 -7.05 14.02
C GLY A 56 -0.01 -7.49 13.31
N VAL A 57 0.07 -8.61 12.60
CA VAL A 57 -1.09 -9.27 11.99
C VAL A 57 -1.09 -10.73 12.43
N ALA A 58 -2.20 -11.16 13.06
CA ALA A 58 -2.42 -12.55 13.37
C ALA A 58 -3.06 -13.24 12.15
N ILE A 59 -2.63 -14.47 11.88
CA ILE A 59 -3.02 -15.22 10.69
C ILE A 59 -3.64 -16.53 11.15
N GLY A 60 -4.84 -16.85 10.70
CA GLY A 60 -5.53 -18.09 10.98
C GLY A 60 -4.88 -19.29 10.27
N PRO A 61 -5.08 -20.50 10.79
CA PRO A 61 -4.35 -21.69 10.35
C PRO A 61 -4.67 -22.14 8.92
N GLU A 62 -5.76 -21.68 8.33
CA GLU A 62 -6.19 -22.03 6.97
C GLU A 62 -6.06 -20.84 5.98
N ALA A 63 -5.43 -19.74 6.39
CA ALA A 63 -5.24 -18.60 5.50
C ALA A 63 -4.25 -18.95 4.40
N ALA A 64 -4.70 -18.87 3.16
CA ALA A 64 -3.83 -18.99 2.01
C ALA A 64 -3.08 -17.67 1.79
N ILE A 65 -1.76 -17.73 1.72
CA ILE A 65 -0.89 -16.55 1.62
C ILE A 65 -0.20 -16.53 0.26
N TYR A 66 -0.27 -15.39 -0.39
CA TYR A 66 0.54 -15.04 -1.55
C TYR A 66 1.72 -14.19 -1.09
N LYS A 67 2.91 -14.54 -1.54
CA LYS A 67 4.14 -13.79 -1.29
C LYS A 67 4.69 -13.27 -2.59
N THR A 68 4.95 -11.99 -2.68
CA THR A 68 5.67 -11.44 -3.83
C THR A 68 7.17 -11.71 -3.69
N SER A 69 7.89 -11.63 -4.80
CA SER A 69 9.34 -11.36 -4.73
C SER A 69 9.57 -9.90 -4.31
N GLY A 70 10.80 -9.55 -3.97
CA GLY A 70 11.22 -8.17 -3.91
C GLY A 70 11.05 -7.52 -5.29
N LEU A 71 10.30 -6.44 -5.35
CA LEU A 71 10.05 -5.66 -6.56
C LEU A 71 10.64 -4.26 -6.39
N GLY A 72 11.44 -3.84 -7.36
CA GLY A 72 11.88 -2.45 -7.48
C GLY A 72 11.02 -1.67 -8.47
N PRO A 73 11.26 -0.37 -8.64
CA PRO A 73 10.54 0.44 -9.60
C PRO A 73 10.88 0.05 -11.04
N SER A 74 9.90 0.15 -11.93
CA SER A 74 10.08 -0.06 -13.36
C SER A 74 10.81 1.12 -14.01
N ARG A 75 11.66 0.84 -15.00
CA ARG A 75 12.36 1.89 -15.76
C ARG A 75 11.40 2.54 -16.76
N LEU A 76 10.66 3.55 -16.33
CA LEU A 76 9.65 4.22 -17.14
C LEU A 76 10.12 5.55 -17.76
N ASN A 77 11.13 6.19 -17.21
CA ASN A 77 11.75 7.37 -17.79
C ASN A 77 12.96 6.97 -18.65
N THR A 78 12.68 6.57 -19.89
CA THR A 78 13.71 6.06 -20.81
C THR A 78 14.71 7.12 -21.28
N GLY A 79 14.39 8.40 -21.15
CA GLY A 79 15.27 9.53 -21.48
C GLY A 79 16.26 9.88 -20.38
N ALA A 80 16.12 9.31 -19.19
CA ALA A 80 16.97 9.56 -18.04
C ALA A 80 17.92 8.38 -17.73
N SER A 81 18.90 8.65 -16.87
CA SER A 81 19.84 7.67 -16.35
C SER A 81 19.88 7.70 -14.81
N GLY A 82 20.52 6.71 -14.19
CA GLY A 82 20.60 6.58 -12.76
C GLY A 82 19.20 6.52 -12.10
N GLU A 83 19.06 7.12 -10.95
CA GLU A 83 17.83 7.08 -10.15
C GLU A 83 16.61 7.65 -10.87
N ALA A 84 16.80 8.70 -11.67
CA ALA A 84 15.72 9.36 -12.42
C ALA A 84 15.11 8.48 -13.52
N ALA A 85 15.80 7.42 -13.96
CA ALA A 85 15.28 6.48 -14.95
C ALA A 85 14.10 5.65 -14.43
N TYR A 86 13.98 5.53 -13.12
CA TYR A 86 12.97 4.71 -12.45
C TYR A 86 11.79 5.50 -11.89
N ILE A 87 11.58 6.70 -12.41
CA ILE A 87 10.43 7.56 -12.09
C ILE A 87 9.38 7.39 -13.19
N ASP A 88 8.12 7.18 -12.80
CA ASP A 88 6.99 7.28 -13.71
C ASP A 88 6.56 8.75 -13.86
N THR A 89 7.24 9.49 -14.74
CA THR A 89 6.90 10.91 -14.98
C THR A 89 5.52 11.08 -15.58
N ALA A 90 5.03 10.13 -16.38
CA ALA A 90 3.69 10.18 -16.97
C ALA A 90 2.58 10.06 -15.90
N GLY A 91 2.90 9.51 -14.73
CA GLY A 91 2.00 9.42 -13.60
C GLY A 91 1.82 10.72 -12.82
N PHE A 92 2.52 11.79 -13.20
CA PHE A 92 2.42 13.11 -12.56
C PHE A 92 1.87 14.17 -13.53
N PRO A 93 1.13 15.18 -13.03
CA PRO A 93 0.63 16.27 -13.86
C PRO A 93 1.76 16.96 -14.63
N GLY A 94 1.57 17.14 -15.94
CA GLY A 94 2.58 17.77 -16.81
C GLY A 94 3.81 16.93 -17.13
N GLY A 95 3.89 15.66 -16.64
CA GLY A 95 5.05 14.79 -16.87
C GLY A 95 6.29 15.16 -16.05
N GLU A 96 6.13 15.99 -15.02
CA GLU A 96 7.20 16.42 -14.13
C GLU A 96 6.89 16.11 -12.68
N LEU A 97 7.93 15.98 -11.85
CA LEU A 97 7.73 15.78 -10.42
C LEU A 97 7.11 17.03 -9.79
N PRO A 98 6.01 16.89 -9.05
CA PRO A 98 5.45 18.00 -8.29
C PRO A 98 6.46 18.56 -7.26
N PRO A 99 6.30 19.82 -6.85
CA PRO A 99 7.19 20.44 -5.88
C PRO A 99 7.36 19.60 -4.61
N GLY A 100 8.62 19.38 -4.22
CA GLY A 100 8.99 18.64 -3.01
C GLY A 100 8.80 17.11 -3.09
N VAL A 101 8.36 16.57 -4.21
CA VAL A 101 8.41 15.12 -4.45
C VAL A 101 9.86 14.72 -4.66
N THR A 102 10.37 13.86 -3.80
CA THR A 102 11.73 13.33 -3.91
C THR A 102 11.80 12.17 -4.90
N ILE A 103 13.00 11.83 -5.34
CA ILE A 103 13.20 10.65 -6.21
C ILE A 103 12.74 9.37 -5.49
N THR A 104 13.06 9.24 -4.21
CA THR A 104 12.61 8.09 -3.40
C THR A 104 11.07 8.01 -3.32
N GLU A 105 10.39 9.14 -3.13
CA GLU A 105 8.93 9.19 -3.15
C GLU A 105 8.36 8.76 -4.51
N ALA A 106 8.91 9.29 -5.60
CA ALA A 106 8.47 8.96 -6.95
C ALA A 106 8.73 7.49 -7.31
N GLN A 107 9.89 6.95 -6.96
CA GLN A 107 10.19 5.53 -7.11
C GLN A 107 9.30 4.67 -6.21
N GLY A 108 9.00 5.13 -4.99
CA GLY A 108 8.05 4.48 -4.07
C GLY A 108 6.65 4.35 -4.70
N ILE A 109 6.16 5.40 -5.34
CA ILE A 109 4.88 5.36 -6.07
C ILE A 109 4.95 4.36 -7.23
N ASN A 110 6.04 4.36 -8.01
CA ASN A 110 6.23 3.45 -9.12
C ASN A 110 6.22 1.98 -8.66
N VAL A 111 7.01 1.64 -7.63
CA VAL A 111 7.05 0.26 -7.14
C VAL A 111 5.73 -0.18 -6.51
N LEU A 112 5.01 0.71 -5.83
CA LEU A 112 3.71 0.37 -5.26
C LEU A 112 2.65 0.11 -6.33
N ARG A 113 2.65 0.84 -7.46
CA ARG A 113 1.83 0.49 -8.63
C ARG A 113 2.15 -0.90 -9.17
N ARG A 114 3.45 -1.22 -9.30
CA ARG A 114 3.90 -2.55 -9.72
C ARG A 114 3.49 -3.65 -8.75
N ILE A 115 3.49 -3.38 -7.43
CA ILE A 115 2.92 -4.29 -6.42
C ILE A 115 1.43 -4.51 -6.67
N GLY A 116 0.66 -3.45 -6.96
CA GLY A 116 -0.76 -3.57 -7.29
C GLY A 116 -1.02 -4.44 -8.51
N GLU A 117 -0.29 -4.23 -9.60
CA GLU A 117 -0.36 -5.06 -10.81
C GLU A 117 -0.05 -6.53 -10.51
N ASN A 118 0.95 -6.79 -9.67
CA ASN A 118 1.34 -8.13 -9.27
C ASN A 118 0.26 -8.82 -8.41
N LEU A 119 -0.34 -8.07 -7.47
CA LEU A 119 -1.46 -8.56 -6.66
C LEU A 119 -2.69 -8.87 -7.52
N GLU A 120 -3.04 -7.96 -8.45
CA GLU A 120 -4.16 -8.16 -9.37
C GLU A 120 -3.99 -9.40 -10.23
N ALA A 121 -2.79 -9.65 -10.75
CA ALA A 121 -2.47 -10.86 -11.49
C ALA A 121 -2.64 -12.15 -10.67
N ALA A 122 -2.54 -12.04 -9.33
CA ALA A 122 -2.80 -13.13 -8.39
C ALA A 122 -4.26 -13.18 -7.90
N GLY A 123 -5.13 -12.29 -8.37
CA GLY A 123 -6.53 -12.19 -7.94
C GLY A 123 -6.70 -11.54 -6.57
N LEU A 124 -5.77 -10.68 -6.18
CA LEU A 124 -5.70 -9.96 -4.92
C LEU A 124 -5.68 -8.45 -5.15
N SER A 125 -5.79 -7.67 -4.08
CA SER A 125 -5.74 -6.22 -4.09
C SER A 125 -4.84 -5.69 -2.97
N TYR A 126 -4.65 -4.38 -2.90
CA TYR A 126 -3.92 -3.76 -1.80
C TYR A 126 -4.56 -4.03 -0.43
N ASP A 127 -5.88 -4.20 -0.39
CA ASP A 127 -6.62 -4.47 0.86
C ASP A 127 -6.24 -5.81 1.50
N ASP A 128 -5.74 -6.73 0.68
CA ASP A 128 -5.36 -8.08 1.11
C ASP A 128 -3.94 -8.15 1.70
N VAL A 129 -3.17 -7.06 1.61
CA VAL A 129 -1.78 -7.02 2.09
C VAL A 129 -1.74 -7.02 3.62
N ILE A 130 -1.05 -8.01 4.19
CA ILE A 130 -0.91 -8.21 5.63
C ILE A 130 0.48 -7.89 6.17
N THR A 131 1.51 -8.01 5.33
CA THR A 131 2.90 -7.70 5.70
C THR A 131 3.60 -6.97 4.56
N MET A 132 4.47 -6.03 4.89
CA MET A 132 5.31 -5.32 3.93
C MET A 132 6.73 -5.19 4.45
N ARG A 133 7.70 -5.53 3.61
CA ARG A 133 9.14 -5.36 3.85
C ARG A 133 9.67 -4.36 2.84
N VAL A 134 10.39 -3.37 3.33
CA VAL A 134 10.87 -2.26 2.52
C VAL A 134 12.36 -2.10 2.72
N PHE A 135 13.09 -2.08 1.63
CA PHE A 135 14.52 -1.83 1.61
C PHE A 135 14.76 -0.52 0.88
N LEU A 136 15.46 0.39 1.54
CA LEU A 136 15.71 1.73 1.05
C LEU A 136 17.21 1.96 0.94
N GLN A 137 17.64 2.42 -0.22
CA GLN A 137 19.01 2.88 -0.46
C GLN A 137 19.05 4.41 -0.33
N ASN A 138 20.20 4.94 0.08
CA ASN A 138 20.40 6.38 0.16
C ASN A 138 20.39 6.98 -1.25
N PRO A 139 19.69 8.09 -1.46
CA PRO A 139 19.83 8.85 -2.71
C PRO A 139 21.27 9.32 -2.92
N ALA A 140 21.68 9.48 -4.16
CA ALA A 140 23.03 9.90 -4.50
C ALA A 140 23.41 11.22 -3.80
N GLY A 141 24.50 11.21 -3.05
CA GLY A 141 24.98 12.36 -2.29
C GLY A 141 24.36 12.54 -0.89
N GLU A 142 23.38 11.73 -0.53
CA GLU A 142 22.74 11.78 0.78
C GLU A 142 23.39 10.78 1.75
N ALA A 143 23.45 11.14 3.04
CA ALA A 143 24.01 10.30 4.08
C ALA A 143 23.03 9.27 4.65
N LYS A 144 21.76 9.35 4.29
CA LYS A 144 20.69 8.49 4.81
C LYS A 144 19.60 8.28 3.77
N MET A 145 18.87 7.19 3.94
CA MET A 145 17.64 6.92 3.19
C MET A 145 16.60 8.04 3.36
N ASP A 146 15.84 8.32 2.33
CA ASP A 146 14.68 9.23 2.41
C ASP A 146 13.43 8.47 2.91
N PHE A 147 13.41 8.21 4.21
CA PHE A 147 12.24 7.57 4.84
C PHE A 147 10.97 8.43 4.75
N ALA A 148 11.10 9.75 4.75
CA ALA A 148 9.95 10.65 4.66
C ALA A 148 9.28 10.58 3.30
N GLY A 149 10.06 10.61 2.21
CA GLY A 149 9.56 10.42 0.85
C GLY A 149 8.90 9.06 0.66
N TRP A 150 9.58 7.99 1.09
CA TRP A 150 8.97 6.66 1.09
C TRP A 150 7.63 6.63 1.84
N ASN A 151 7.56 7.21 3.03
CA ASN A 151 6.34 7.16 3.84
C ASN A 151 5.18 7.96 3.22
N ARG A 152 5.47 9.06 2.50
CA ARG A 152 4.45 9.76 1.70
C ARG A 152 3.94 8.88 0.54
N ALA A 153 4.86 8.23 -0.20
CA ALA A 153 4.48 7.26 -1.24
C ALA A 153 3.61 6.14 -0.69
N TYR A 154 4.00 5.54 0.43
CA TYR A 154 3.23 4.50 1.09
C TYR A 154 1.80 4.95 1.42
N ARG A 155 1.65 6.16 1.96
CA ARG A 155 0.33 6.72 2.34
C ARG A 155 -0.57 6.99 1.14
N GLN A 156 -0.04 7.06 -0.07
CA GLN A 156 -0.86 7.14 -1.29
C GLN A 156 -1.62 5.85 -1.59
N PHE A 157 -1.21 4.71 -1.04
CA PHE A 157 -1.76 3.38 -1.35
C PHE A 157 -2.26 2.62 -0.13
N PHE A 158 -1.81 2.96 1.08
CA PHE A 158 -2.10 2.22 2.32
C PHE A 158 -2.42 3.13 3.48
N ALA A 159 -3.18 2.60 4.44
CA ALA A 159 -3.41 3.20 5.75
C ALA A 159 -3.96 4.64 5.68
N ASN A 160 -4.74 4.96 4.69
CA ASN A 160 -5.20 6.32 4.40
C ASN A 160 -6.72 6.50 4.60
N THR A 161 -7.27 5.75 5.54
CA THR A 161 -8.65 5.95 6.03
C THR A 161 -8.65 6.13 7.53
N SER A 162 -9.65 6.82 8.08
CA SER A 162 -9.92 6.86 9.51
C SER A 162 -10.33 5.46 10.00
N VAL A 163 -9.77 5.04 11.12
CA VAL A 163 -10.14 3.76 11.74
C VAL A 163 -11.55 3.80 12.29
N SER A 164 -11.98 4.93 12.83
CA SER A 164 -13.28 5.08 13.47
C SER A 164 -14.42 5.30 12.48
N THR A 165 -14.17 6.03 11.38
CA THR A 165 -15.23 6.37 10.42
C THR A 165 -15.12 5.64 9.09
N GLY A 166 -13.95 5.10 8.74
CA GLY A 166 -13.67 4.51 7.42
C GLY A 166 -13.49 5.53 6.30
N GLU A 167 -13.61 6.82 6.59
CA GLU A 167 -13.47 7.88 5.59
C GLU A 167 -12.02 8.03 5.14
N ALA A 168 -11.84 8.38 3.86
CA ALA A 168 -10.53 8.66 3.30
C ALA A 168 -9.89 9.88 3.96
N ILE A 169 -8.62 9.77 4.31
CA ILE A 169 -7.82 10.83 4.87
C ILE A 169 -6.93 11.41 3.78
N PRO A 170 -7.00 12.72 3.52
CA PRO A 170 -6.09 13.36 2.58
C PRO A 170 -4.63 13.18 2.96
N VAL A 171 -3.78 12.93 1.95
CA VAL A 171 -2.35 12.71 2.12
C VAL A 171 -1.53 13.67 1.26
N PRO A 172 -0.37 14.14 1.71
CA PRO A 172 0.47 15.00 0.91
C PRO A 172 1.21 14.23 -0.19
N LEU A 173 1.52 14.93 -1.27
CA LEU A 173 2.47 14.53 -2.30
C LEU A 173 3.56 15.59 -2.35
N GLY A 174 4.80 15.23 -2.03
CA GLY A 174 5.87 16.20 -1.84
C GLY A 174 5.53 17.22 -0.76
N THR A 175 5.57 18.50 -1.13
CA THR A 175 5.20 19.64 -0.27
C THR A 175 3.81 20.21 -0.57
N ALA A 176 3.05 19.57 -1.44
CA ALA A 176 1.69 20.01 -1.76
C ALA A 176 0.74 19.84 -0.55
N ALA A 177 -0.33 20.61 -0.53
CA ALA A 177 -1.40 20.43 0.42
C ALA A 177 -1.97 19.02 0.31
N PRO A 178 -2.36 18.38 1.44
CA PRO A 178 -2.96 17.05 1.41
C PRO A 178 -4.18 16.99 0.49
N ALA A 179 -4.25 15.95 -0.34
CA ALA A 179 -5.33 15.69 -1.28
C ALA A 179 -5.77 14.21 -1.18
N ALA A 180 -6.79 13.83 -1.94
CA ALA A 180 -7.22 12.44 -2.00
C ALA A 180 -6.05 11.52 -2.37
N PRO A 181 -5.87 10.38 -1.68
CA PRO A 181 -4.83 9.43 -1.99
C PRO A 181 -5.04 8.80 -3.37
N MET A 182 -3.98 8.28 -3.98
CA MET A 182 -4.05 7.59 -5.28
C MET A 182 -4.93 6.34 -5.22
N VAL A 183 -4.90 5.63 -4.09
CA VAL A 183 -5.76 4.48 -3.80
C VAL A 183 -6.27 4.62 -2.38
N VAL A 184 -7.57 4.71 -2.19
CA VAL A 184 -8.19 4.68 -0.85
C VAL A 184 -8.12 3.25 -0.33
N ASN A 185 -7.41 3.05 0.79
CA ASN A 185 -7.18 1.71 1.33
C ASN A 185 -7.07 1.74 2.86
N PRO A 186 -7.93 0.98 3.57
CA PRO A 186 -7.86 0.83 5.02
C PRO A 186 -6.73 -0.07 5.50
N ALA A 187 -6.16 -0.92 4.65
CA ALA A 187 -5.18 -1.91 5.06
C ALA A 187 -3.95 -1.27 5.72
N ARG A 188 -3.59 -1.85 6.85
CA ARG A 188 -2.42 -1.47 7.65
C ARG A 188 -1.58 -2.71 7.88
N PRO A 189 -0.74 -3.08 6.91
CA PRO A 189 0.14 -4.23 7.08
C PRO A 189 1.11 -4.02 8.25
N SER A 190 1.56 -5.11 8.86
CA SER A 190 2.77 -5.05 9.66
C SER A 190 3.94 -4.70 8.73
N ARG A 191 4.70 -3.66 9.05
CA ARG A 191 5.72 -3.14 8.14
C ARG A 191 7.01 -2.82 8.87
N PHE A 192 8.13 -3.14 8.25
CA PHE A 192 9.39 -2.48 8.53
C PHE A 192 9.96 -1.82 7.26
N ALA A 193 10.80 -0.82 7.46
CA ALA A 193 11.62 -0.20 6.42
C ALA A 193 13.05 -0.09 6.94
N LEU A 194 13.99 -0.60 6.17
CA LEU A 194 15.40 -0.64 6.52
C LEU A 194 16.23 0.13 5.50
N GLU A 195 17.20 0.88 6.00
CA GLU A 195 18.29 1.39 5.18
C GLU A 195 19.24 0.25 4.86
N ILE A 196 19.61 0.12 3.61
CA ILE A 196 20.61 -0.83 3.13
C ILE A 196 21.66 -0.12 2.28
N GLU A 197 22.84 -0.71 2.17
CA GLU A 197 23.93 -0.10 1.43
C GLU A 197 23.64 -0.02 -0.07
N ASN A 198 23.18 -1.12 -0.67
CA ASN A 198 22.93 -1.21 -2.10
C ASN A 198 21.73 -2.09 -2.42
N LEU A 199 20.94 -1.69 -3.40
CA LEU A 199 19.94 -2.52 -4.07
C LEU A 199 20.56 -3.22 -5.29
N PRO A 200 19.97 -4.33 -5.78
CA PRO A 200 20.58 -5.15 -6.83
C PRO A 200 20.62 -4.48 -8.20
N VAL A 201 19.93 -3.38 -8.39
CA VAL A 201 19.85 -2.64 -9.66
C VAL A 201 20.28 -1.21 -9.44
N ASP A 202 21.30 -0.78 -10.17
CA ASP A 202 21.80 0.59 -10.12
C ASP A 202 20.69 1.60 -10.42
N GLY A 203 20.54 2.57 -9.54
CA GLY A 203 19.51 3.62 -9.63
C GLY A 203 18.18 3.27 -8.91
N TRP A 204 18.03 2.07 -8.36
CA TRP A 204 16.93 1.82 -7.44
C TRP A 204 17.22 2.43 -6.07
N LEU A 205 16.21 3.09 -5.51
CA LEU A 205 16.23 3.58 -4.12
C LEU A 205 15.24 2.83 -3.23
N VAL A 206 14.35 2.04 -3.82
CA VAL A 206 13.28 1.34 -3.10
C VAL A 206 13.11 -0.05 -3.67
N GLU A 207 13.05 -1.04 -2.79
CA GLU A 207 12.57 -2.40 -3.12
C GLU A 207 11.53 -2.81 -2.08
N VAL A 208 10.44 -3.43 -2.53
CA VAL A 208 9.30 -3.80 -1.68
C VAL A 208 8.91 -5.25 -1.91
N GLU A 209 8.71 -5.98 -0.81
CA GLU A 209 8.10 -7.31 -0.77
C GLU A 209 6.83 -7.25 0.08
N VAL A 210 5.77 -7.93 -0.34
CA VAL A 210 4.54 -8.05 0.45
C VAL A 210 4.08 -9.50 0.60
N ASP A 211 3.43 -9.77 1.73
CA ASP A 211 2.58 -10.94 1.91
C ASP A 211 1.12 -10.47 1.88
N ALA A 212 0.28 -11.15 1.12
CA ALA A 212 -1.15 -10.90 1.05
C ALA A 212 -1.95 -12.17 1.33
N ALA A 213 -3.06 -12.04 2.02
CA ALA A 213 -3.93 -13.16 2.36
C ALA A 213 -5.12 -13.23 1.41
N TYR A 214 -5.37 -14.39 0.82
CA TYR A 214 -6.60 -14.58 0.04
C TYR A 214 -7.82 -14.43 0.94
N PRO A 215 -8.82 -13.65 0.51
CA PRO A 215 -10.05 -13.49 1.30
C PRO A 215 -10.79 -14.80 1.43
N VAL A 216 -11.34 -15.05 2.62
CA VAL A 216 -12.14 -16.24 2.87
C VAL A 216 -13.36 -16.23 1.95
N LYS A 217 -13.44 -17.18 1.03
CA LYS A 217 -14.65 -17.33 0.19
C LYS A 217 -15.80 -17.74 1.12
N ARG A 218 -16.76 -16.85 1.28
CA ARG A 218 -18.02 -17.23 1.93
C ARG A 218 -18.72 -18.27 1.04
N ARG A 219 -18.91 -19.47 1.57
CA ARG A 219 -19.71 -20.50 0.96
C ARG A 219 -21.20 -20.18 1.12
#